data_6178d43ef576e75ca1c1e9041046a70a
#
_entry.id   6178d43ef576e75ca1c1e9041046a70a
#
_cell.length_a   1.000
_cell.length_b   1.000
_cell.length_c   1.000
_cell.angle_alpha   90.00
_cell.angle_beta   90.00
_cell.angle_gamma   90.00
#
_symmetry.space_group_name_H-M   'P 1'
#
loop_
_entity.id
_entity.type
_entity.pdbx_description
1 polymer ?
#
loop_
_entity_poly.entity_id
_entity_poly.type
_entity_poly.pdbx_seq_one_letter_code
_entity_poly.pdbx_strand_id
1 'polypeptide(L)'
;MLQLMTSRRGFLLGTGAAILTARRGISSASADQRVSIDLTKETGTIRPELHGHFAEHLGSCVYGGLWVGKNSKIPNINGLRKQAVDYLKGLVPVLRWPGGCFADDYHWRDGIGPAARRPKGVNITWGMYTEDNSFGTHEFMELCRLIDAAPYLAGNVGSGTPEELRNWMEYCNYPKGSSLSDERAANGSPEPFNVKYWGVGNENWGCGGNMSGDEYATQYRRFANYLRPFGSTPPFLIACGPNGNDKTWTQKFWGNMRGGRPAGFAMHFYSNGRRNAATHFTVENMREQLATFPNIEAAIIEQRALIDTLAPPSARQGPVGLLLDEWGVWDQMDPAEEKKYGRLFQQITMRSAVAAALGLNVIHRQAGKLVMTNIAQMVNVLHALLLTEEDKCVRTTTYYVYEFTKPHLGQTSLQTETGEPGAMELSMSASRREKDLTITLVNPKPDTTINVNCSLSGATPAGATGRVLQDNDLNAANTFTDPNRVVPKPLKVTAQGGTVTVELPPLSVATLLVKLS
;
A
#
# COMPACT_ATOMS: atom_id res chain seq x y z
N MET A 1 -58.10 -51.08 3.72
CA MET A 1 -57.84 -52.54 3.73
C MET A 1 -56.43 -52.69 4.26
N LEU A 2 -56.34 -52.98 5.48
CA LEU A 2 -56.01 -54.22 6.20
C LEU A 2 -54.59 -54.66 5.92
N GLN A 3 -53.74 -54.49 6.93
CA GLN A 3 -53.25 -55.50 7.91
C GLN A 3 -52.05 -56.28 7.36
N LEU A 4 -50.99 -56.67 8.05
CA LEU A 4 -50.75 -57.04 9.44
C LEU A 4 -49.23 -57.09 9.74
N MET A 5 -48.93 -56.80 10.98
CA MET A 5 -47.79 -57.12 11.82
C MET A 5 -46.98 -58.41 11.49
N THR A 6 -45.67 -58.36 11.75
CA THR A 6 -45.09 -59.25 12.79
C THR A 6 -43.68 -58.79 13.21
N SER A 7 -43.42 -58.86 14.48
CA SER A 7 -42.18 -58.61 15.19
C SER A 7 -41.20 -59.78 15.07
N ARG A 8 -39.86 -59.53 15.11
CA ARG A 8 -38.91 -60.39 15.82
C ARG A 8 -37.69 -59.60 16.27
N ARG A 9 -37.44 -59.63 17.54
CA ARG A 9 -36.22 -59.21 18.21
C ARG A 9 -35.06 -60.11 17.77
N GLY A 10 -33.94 -59.52 17.38
CA GLY A 10 -32.67 -60.20 17.24
C GLY A 10 -31.61 -59.33 17.91
N PHE A 11 -31.07 -59.86 19.00
CA PHE A 11 -29.95 -59.33 19.76
C PHE A 11 -28.67 -59.66 18.96
N LEU A 12 -27.87 -58.66 18.56
CA LEU A 12 -26.51 -58.87 18.10
C LEU A 12 -25.56 -57.87 18.73
N LEU A 13 -24.60 -58.45 19.43
CA LEU A 13 -23.45 -57.81 20.02
C LEU A 13 -22.67 -56.96 19.00
N GLY A 14 -22.56 -55.65 19.25
CA GLY A 14 -21.70 -54.79 18.47
C GLY A 14 -20.28 -54.81 19.01
N THR A 15 -19.35 -55.33 18.23
CA THR A 15 -17.92 -55.11 18.35
C THR A 15 -17.61 -53.70 17.94
N GLY A 16 -17.23 -52.86 18.89
CA GLY A 16 -16.77 -51.47 18.63
C GLY A 16 -15.44 -51.51 17.87
N ALA A 17 -15.48 -51.16 16.58
CA ALA A 17 -14.29 -50.83 15.84
C ALA A 17 -13.93 -49.35 16.15
N ALA A 18 -12.89 -49.15 16.96
CA ALA A 18 -12.28 -47.84 17.08
C ALA A 18 -11.62 -47.41 15.76
N ILE A 19 -12.26 -46.51 15.06
CA ILE A 19 -11.64 -45.84 13.89
C ILE A 19 -10.57 -44.91 14.43
N LEU A 20 -9.33 -45.37 14.48
CA LEU A 20 -8.17 -44.49 14.57
C LEU A 20 -8.11 -43.66 13.27
N THR A 21 -8.61 -42.45 13.29
CA THR A 21 -8.28 -41.46 12.29
C THR A 21 -6.81 -41.09 12.45
N ALA A 22 -5.96 -41.82 11.70
CA ALA A 22 -4.59 -41.40 11.50
C ALA A 22 -4.63 -40.03 10.82
N ARG A 23 -4.35 -38.94 11.57
CA ARG A 23 -3.93 -37.68 10.99
C ARG A 23 -2.67 -37.98 10.19
N ARG A 24 -2.82 -38.21 8.89
CA ARG A 24 -1.69 -38.15 7.96
C ARG A 24 -1.14 -36.72 8.09
N GLY A 25 -0.03 -36.59 8.79
CA GLY A 25 0.79 -35.40 8.68
C GLY A 25 1.11 -35.23 7.19
N ILE A 26 0.62 -34.17 6.58
CA ILE A 26 1.05 -33.78 5.26
C ILE A 26 2.54 -33.46 5.42
N SER A 27 3.41 -34.36 4.97
CA SER A 27 4.84 -34.09 4.85
C SER A 27 4.94 -32.95 3.83
N SER A 28 5.28 -31.75 4.27
CA SER A 28 5.57 -30.65 3.37
C SER A 28 6.76 -31.06 2.48
N ALA A 29 6.63 -30.86 1.18
CA ALA A 29 7.75 -31.00 0.27
C ALA A 29 8.86 -30.02 0.69
N SER A 30 10.12 -30.40 0.52
CA SER A 30 11.26 -29.53 0.76
C SER A 30 12.00 -29.29 -0.55
N ALA A 31 12.35 -28.04 -0.81
CA ALA A 31 13.10 -27.63 -2.00
C ALA A 31 14.33 -26.82 -1.58
N ASP A 32 15.49 -27.16 -2.10
CA ASP A 32 16.72 -26.39 -1.90
C ASP A 32 16.79 -25.29 -2.95
N GLN A 33 17.02 -24.05 -2.51
CA GLN A 33 17.11 -22.88 -3.36
C GLN A 33 18.46 -22.15 -3.10
N ARG A 34 19.25 -22.03 -4.13
CA ARG A 34 20.48 -21.21 -4.10
C ARG A 34 20.14 -19.83 -4.61
N VAL A 35 20.52 -18.81 -3.85
CA VAL A 35 20.34 -17.40 -4.20
C VAL A 35 21.64 -16.64 -3.97
N SER A 36 21.79 -15.48 -4.58
CA SER A 36 22.97 -14.65 -4.38
C SER A 36 22.63 -13.17 -4.19
N ILE A 37 23.46 -12.47 -3.43
CA ILE A 37 23.46 -11.02 -3.26
C ILE A 37 24.85 -10.51 -3.61
N ASP A 38 24.91 -9.63 -4.60
CA ASP A 38 26.15 -8.94 -4.95
C ASP A 38 26.20 -7.59 -4.20
N LEU A 39 26.98 -7.56 -3.12
CA LEU A 39 27.15 -6.37 -2.27
C LEU A 39 27.88 -5.21 -2.97
N THR A 40 28.44 -5.43 -4.16
CA THR A 40 29.13 -4.42 -4.97
C THR A 40 28.23 -3.79 -6.02
N LYS A 41 27.06 -4.38 -6.29
CA LYS A 41 26.13 -3.92 -7.32
C LYS A 41 24.89 -3.26 -6.71
N GLU A 42 24.91 -1.95 -6.71
CA GLU A 42 23.85 -1.10 -6.22
C GLU A 42 22.78 -0.87 -7.31
N THR A 43 21.49 -0.94 -6.94
CA THR A 43 20.36 -0.73 -7.86
C THR A 43 19.58 0.55 -7.58
N GLY A 44 19.92 1.26 -6.50
CA GLY A 44 19.32 2.54 -6.12
C GLY A 44 19.16 2.68 -4.62
N THR A 45 18.60 3.80 -4.17
CA THR A 45 18.30 4.03 -2.75
C THR A 45 16.82 3.73 -2.48
N ILE A 46 16.53 2.89 -1.49
CA ILE A 46 15.17 2.65 -1.02
C ILE A 46 14.74 3.86 -0.18
N ARG A 47 14.21 4.88 -0.87
CA ARG A 47 13.73 6.10 -0.22
C ARG A 47 12.57 5.78 0.72
N PRO A 48 12.42 6.51 1.84
CA PRO A 48 11.25 6.32 2.72
C PRO A 48 9.91 6.38 1.97
N GLU A 49 9.76 7.28 1.01
CA GLU A 49 8.54 7.46 0.22
C GLU A 49 8.13 6.22 -0.62
N LEU A 50 9.02 5.22 -0.77
CA LEU A 50 8.67 3.94 -1.40
C LEU A 50 7.78 3.05 -0.50
N HIS A 51 7.59 3.43 0.77
CA HIS A 51 6.65 2.79 1.69
C HIS A 51 5.49 3.72 2.03
N GLY A 52 5.05 4.54 1.09
CA GLY A 52 3.92 5.42 1.26
C GLY A 52 2.58 4.69 1.34
N HIS A 53 1.60 5.43 1.81
CA HIS A 53 0.25 4.95 2.02
C HIS A 53 -0.78 5.94 1.50
N PHE A 54 -2.02 5.47 1.41
CA PHE A 54 -3.14 6.17 0.83
C PHE A 54 -4.36 6.11 1.74
N ALA A 55 -5.04 7.23 1.93
CA ALA A 55 -6.31 7.34 2.63
C ALA A 55 -7.30 8.13 1.79
N GLU A 56 -8.51 7.62 1.66
CA GLU A 56 -9.57 8.21 0.86
C GLU A 56 -10.87 8.29 1.63
N HIS A 57 -11.71 9.28 1.31
CA HIS A 57 -13.11 9.34 1.75
C HIS A 57 -13.92 8.25 1.03
N LEU A 58 -13.67 7.01 1.39
CA LEU A 58 -14.19 5.79 0.80
C LEU A 58 -14.46 4.77 1.90
N GLY A 59 -15.67 4.20 1.90
CA GLY A 59 -16.07 3.24 2.92
C GLY A 59 -15.82 3.77 4.33
N SER A 60 -15.14 3.00 5.14
CA SER A 60 -14.75 3.39 6.51
C SER A 60 -13.23 3.64 6.64
N CYS A 61 -12.56 4.08 5.58
CA CYS A 61 -11.13 4.43 5.67
C CYS A 61 -10.93 5.67 6.56
N VAL A 62 -11.63 6.76 6.27
CA VAL A 62 -11.57 8.00 7.05
C VAL A 62 -12.57 7.93 8.21
N TYR A 63 -13.85 8.01 7.93
CA TYR A 63 -14.90 8.01 8.98
C TYR A 63 -15.12 6.62 9.56
N GLY A 64 -15.02 6.51 10.89
CA GLY A 64 -15.07 5.23 11.60
C GLY A 64 -13.74 4.46 11.59
N GLY A 65 -12.85 4.76 10.66
CA GLY A 65 -11.49 4.23 10.59
C GLY A 65 -10.50 5.14 11.31
N LEU A 66 -9.91 6.08 10.58
CA LEU A 66 -8.95 7.06 11.11
C LEU A 66 -9.60 8.11 12.01
N TRP A 67 -10.77 8.59 11.61
CA TRP A 67 -11.53 9.64 12.26
C TRP A 67 -12.76 9.10 12.95
N VAL A 68 -12.84 9.27 14.26
CA VAL A 68 -13.99 8.85 15.09
C VAL A 68 -14.75 10.04 15.68
N GLY A 69 -14.23 11.26 15.45
CA GLY A 69 -14.79 12.50 15.98
C GLY A 69 -14.35 12.82 17.40
N LYS A 70 -14.24 14.13 17.69
CA LYS A 70 -13.70 14.64 18.97
C LYS A 70 -14.49 14.20 20.20
N ASN A 71 -15.80 14.01 20.05
CA ASN A 71 -16.71 13.63 21.14
C ASN A 71 -16.97 12.13 21.23
N SER A 72 -16.25 11.32 20.45
CA SER A 72 -16.40 9.87 20.47
C SER A 72 -15.98 9.28 21.81
N LYS A 73 -16.68 8.21 22.24
CA LYS A 73 -16.25 7.37 23.37
C LYS A 73 -15.05 6.49 23.04
N ILE A 74 -14.77 6.28 21.75
CA ILE A 74 -13.57 5.57 21.28
C ILE A 74 -12.35 6.42 21.63
N PRO A 75 -11.29 5.85 22.24
CA PRO A 75 -10.07 6.57 22.56
C PRO A 75 -9.52 7.31 21.33
N ASN A 76 -9.37 8.63 21.45
CA ASN A 76 -8.97 9.47 20.32
C ASN A 76 -8.04 10.62 20.75
N ILE A 77 -7.31 11.15 19.78
CA ILE A 77 -6.52 12.38 19.88
C ILE A 77 -7.17 13.40 18.96
N ASN A 78 -7.87 14.37 19.54
CA ASN A 78 -8.59 15.40 18.78
C ASN A 78 -9.56 14.86 17.72
N GLY A 79 -10.11 13.65 17.92
CA GLY A 79 -11.00 12.96 16.99
C GLY A 79 -10.34 11.87 16.14
N LEU A 80 -9.01 11.84 16.10
CA LEU A 80 -8.25 10.77 15.44
C LEU A 80 -8.19 9.53 16.33
N ARG A 81 -8.51 8.35 15.79
CA ARG A 81 -8.46 7.09 16.52
C ARG A 81 -7.07 6.85 17.10
N LYS A 82 -6.96 6.90 18.45
CA LYS A 82 -5.67 6.82 19.13
C LYS A 82 -4.89 5.55 18.77
N GLN A 83 -5.55 4.40 18.76
CA GLN A 83 -4.89 3.12 18.47
C GLN A 83 -4.36 3.06 17.03
N ALA A 84 -5.08 3.65 16.05
CA ALA A 84 -4.57 3.75 14.69
C ALA A 84 -3.33 4.65 14.63
N VAL A 85 -3.36 5.81 15.28
CA VAL A 85 -2.19 6.71 15.38
C VAL A 85 -0.99 5.98 16.00
N ASP A 86 -1.19 5.26 17.11
CA ASP A 86 -0.12 4.53 17.81
C ASP A 86 0.51 3.46 16.90
N TYR A 87 -0.29 2.72 16.12
CA TYR A 87 0.22 1.68 15.21
C TYR A 87 0.91 2.25 13.96
N LEU A 88 0.43 3.35 13.44
CA LEU A 88 0.95 3.92 12.19
C LEU A 88 2.19 4.81 12.38
N LYS A 89 2.43 5.26 13.62
CA LYS A 89 3.54 6.16 13.93
C LYS A 89 4.90 5.57 13.53
N GLY A 90 5.60 6.32 12.67
CA GLY A 90 6.91 5.94 12.14
C GLY A 90 6.90 4.71 11.22
N LEU A 91 5.70 4.24 10.79
CA LEU A 91 5.54 3.19 9.78
C LEU A 91 5.14 3.76 8.42
N VAL A 92 4.52 4.93 8.39
CA VAL A 92 3.97 5.61 7.22
C VAL A 92 4.81 6.85 6.89
N PRO A 93 5.78 6.78 5.96
CA PRO A 93 6.64 7.91 5.65
C PRO A 93 5.95 9.04 4.88
N VAL A 94 4.95 8.70 4.06
CA VAL A 94 4.13 9.64 3.30
C VAL A 94 2.69 9.14 3.26
N LEU A 95 1.75 10.07 3.36
CA LEU A 95 0.32 9.77 3.32
C LEU A 95 -0.36 10.64 2.26
N ARG A 96 -0.98 10.00 1.27
CA ARG A 96 -1.78 10.62 0.20
C ARG A 96 -3.24 10.72 0.62
N TRP A 97 -3.86 11.91 0.42
CA TRP A 97 -5.25 12.23 0.75
C TRP A 97 -5.72 13.42 -0.13
N PRO A 98 -7.02 13.70 -0.40
CA PRO A 98 -8.23 13.14 0.24
C PRO A 98 -8.74 11.88 -0.43
N GLY A 99 -8.12 11.43 -1.52
CA GLY A 99 -8.57 10.26 -2.20
C GLY A 99 -7.82 9.96 -3.48
N GLY A 100 -8.32 8.91 -4.12
CA GLY A 100 -8.24 8.60 -5.52
C GLY A 100 -9.38 9.30 -6.24
N CYS A 101 -10.40 8.52 -6.65
CA CYS A 101 -11.56 9.08 -7.37
C CYS A 101 -12.28 10.20 -6.61
N PHE A 102 -12.34 10.15 -5.29
CA PHE A 102 -12.94 11.21 -4.49
C PHE A 102 -12.18 12.53 -4.59
N ALA A 103 -10.86 12.51 -4.83
CA ALA A 103 -10.07 13.74 -4.95
C ALA A 103 -10.57 14.66 -6.08
N ASP A 104 -11.06 14.09 -7.19
CA ASP A 104 -11.54 14.85 -8.35
C ASP A 104 -12.99 15.38 -8.21
N ASP A 105 -13.60 15.16 -7.01
CA ASP A 105 -14.88 15.74 -6.59
C ASP A 105 -14.78 16.47 -5.23
N TYR A 106 -13.60 16.49 -4.60
CA TYR A 106 -13.38 17.11 -3.30
C TYR A 106 -13.10 18.62 -3.39
N HIS A 107 -13.93 19.42 -2.71
CA HIS A 107 -13.75 20.86 -2.56
C HIS A 107 -13.12 21.17 -1.19
N TRP A 108 -11.84 21.47 -1.17
CA TRP A 108 -11.05 21.61 0.06
C TRP A 108 -11.57 22.66 1.06
N ARG A 109 -12.26 23.70 0.55
CA ARG A 109 -12.86 24.72 1.40
C ARG A 109 -13.99 24.20 2.27
N ASP A 110 -14.66 23.15 1.85
CA ASP A 110 -15.72 22.50 2.62
C ASP A 110 -15.18 21.80 3.86
N GLY A 111 -13.90 21.40 3.83
CA GLY A 111 -13.20 20.74 4.92
C GLY A 111 -12.39 21.65 5.85
N ILE A 112 -12.60 22.98 5.85
CA ILE A 112 -11.89 23.92 6.74
C ILE A 112 -12.85 24.72 7.62
N GLY A 113 -12.29 25.44 8.59
CA GLY A 113 -13.07 26.22 9.56
C GLY A 113 -13.79 25.36 10.60
N PRO A 114 -14.69 25.96 11.39
CA PRO A 114 -15.42 25.26 12.44
C PRO A 114 -16.26 24.11 11.89
N ALA A 115 -16.06 22.88 12.38
CA ALA A 115 -16.70 21.67 11.85
C ALA A 115 -18.26 21.77 11.81
N ALA A 116 -18.88 22.46 12.77
CA ALA A 116 -20.34 22.66 12.81
C ALA A 116 -20.88 23.55 11.67
N ARG A 117 -20.01 24.26 10.94
CA ARG A 117 -20.39 25.14 9.83
C ARG A 117 -19.98 24.57 8.47
N ARG A 118 -19.29 23.46 8.45
CA ARG A 118 -18.87 22.82 7.19
C ARG A 118 -20.08 22.30 6.45
N PRO A 119 -20.18 22.51 5.14
CA PRO A 119 -21.29 22.00 4.34
C PRO A 119 -21.24 20.47 4.29
N LYS A 120 -22.40 19.86 4.07
CA LYS A 120 -22.52 18.43 3.83
C LYS A 120 -22.75 18.20 2.34
N GLY A 121 -21.90 17.41 1.74
CA GLY A 121 -22.02 16.99 0.35
C GLY A 121 -22.53 15.57 0.21
N VAL A 122 -22.64 15.10 -1.01
CA VAL A 122 -22.92 13.70 -1.34
C VAL A 122 -21.69 13.12 -2.03
N ASN A 123 -21.13 12.05 -1.51
CA ASN A 123 -20.05 11.31 -2.14
C ASN A 123 -20.64 10.47 -3.28
N ILE A 124 -20.64 11.02 -4.47
CA ILE A 124 -21.23 10.39 -5.67
C ILE A 124 -20.41 9.21 -6.18
N THR A 125 -19.11 9.21 -5.89
CA THR A 125 -18.18 8.19 -6.39
C THR A 125 -18.33 6.87 -5.64
N TRP A 126 -18.47 6.93 -4.31
CA TRP A 126 -18.31 5.74 -3.47
C TRP A 126 -19.59 5.28 -2.76
N GLY A 127 -20.75 5.61 -3.25
CA GLY A 127 -21.99 5.00 -2.76
C GLY A 127 -23.09 5.98 -2.34
N MET A 128 -23.04 7.22 -2.78
CA MET A 128 -24.10 8.22 -2.58
C MET A 128 -24.40 8.49 -1.09
N TYR A 129 -23.40 8.37 -0.23
CA TYR A 129 -23.58 8.70 1.19
C TYR A 129 -23.21 10.16 1.49
N THR A 130 -23.72 10.66 2.61
CA THR A 130 -23.45 12.02 3.04
C THR A 130 -22.01 12.16 3.55
N GLU A 131 -21.26 13.04 2.94
CA GLU A 131 -19.95 13.50 3.37
C GLU A 131 -20.14 14.72 4.27
N ASP A 132 -19.78 14.64 5.55
CA ASP A 132 -20.02 15.72 6.51
C ASP A 132 -18.86 16.70 6.67
N ASN A 133 -17.76 16.42 5.96
CA ASN A 133 -16.54 17.23 5.95
C ASN A 133 -15.94 17.50 7.36
N SER A 134 -16.26 16.66 8.35
CA SER A 134 -15.71 16.80 9.70
C SER A 134 -14.23 16.46 9.80
N PHE A 135 -13.70 15.74 8.80
CA PHE A 135 -12.28 15.51 8.56
C PHE A 135 -11.85 16.27 7.30
N GLY A 136 -10.95 17.22 7.44
CA GLY A 136 -10.47 18.05 6.33
C GLY A 136 -8.99 18.34 6.45
N THR A 137 -8.55 19.46 5.84
CA THR A 137 -7.10 19.80 5.76
C THR A 137 -6.41 19.82 7.12
N HIS A 138 -6.99 20.45 8.13
CA HIS A 138 -6.36 20.58 9.45
C HIS A 138 -6.28 19.23 10.18
N GLU A 139 -7.33 18.42 10.12
CA GLU A 139 -7.38 17.10 10.72
C GLU A 139 -6.38 16.14 10.03
N PHE A 140 -6.24 16.25 8.70
CA PHE A 140 -5.25 15.50 7.94
C PHE A 140 -3.81 15.90 8.30
N MET A 141 -3.52 17.19 8.40
CA MET A 141 -2.18 17.66 8.80
C MET A 141 -1.83 17.25 10.24
N GLU A 142 -2.82 17.26 11.15
CA GLU A 142 -2.66 16.75 12.52
C GLU A 142 -2.34 15.24 12.50
N LEU A 143 -3.05 14.44 11.70
CA LEU A 143 -2.75 13.02 11.53
C LEU A 143 -1.32 12.81 11.04
N CYS A 144 -0.91 13.49 9.97
CA CYS A 144 0.45 13.38 9.42
C CYS A 144 1.51 13.72 10.47
N ARG A 145 1.30 14.79 11.24
CA ARG A 145 2.20 15.18 12.34
C ARG A 145 2.30 14.11 13.43
N LEU A 146 1.18 13.52 13.81
CA LEU A 146 1.14 12.49 14.87
C LEU A 146 1.81 11.18 14.49
N ILE A 147 1.73 10.80 13.21
CA ILE A 147 2.32 9.56 12.71
C ILE A 147 3.69 9.74 12.05
N ASP A 148 4.24 10.96 12.07
CA ASP A 148 5.52 11.33 11.44
C ASP A 148 5.53 11.13 9.90
N ALA A 149 4.39 11.38 9.23
CA ALA A 149 4.24 11.25 7.78
C ALA A 149 4.36 12.59 7.05
N ALA A 150 4.97 12.59 5.87
CA ALA A 150 4.90 13.71 4.95
C ALA A 150 3.51 13.77 4.29
N PRO A 151 2.82 14.93 4.29
CA PRO A 151 1.52 15.06 3.63
C PRO A 151 1.68 15.10 2.10
N TYR A 152 0.80 14.36 1.41
CA TYR A 152 0.60 14.43 -0.02
C TYR A 152 -0.87 14.73 -0.30
N LEU A 153 -1.14 15.91 -0.87
CA LEU A 153 -2.49 16.36 -1.22
C LEU A 153 -2.78 16.11 -2.69
N ALA A 154 -3.85 15.37 -2.98
CA ALA A 154 -4.35 15.15 -4.34
C ALA A 154 -5.40 16.21 -4.67
N GLY A 155 -5.12 17.03 -5.70
CA GLY A 155 -5.96 18.15 -6.11
C GLY A 155 -7.04 17.73 -7.10
N ASN A 156 -8.18 18.43 -7.02
CA ASN A 156 -9.35 18.21 -7.85
C ASN A 156 -9.16 18.82 -9.26
N VAL A 157 -9.02 17.97 -10.27
CA VAL A 157 -9.00 18.36 -11.70
C VAL A 157 -10.32 18.01 -12.41
N GLY A 158 -11.12 17.14 -11.81
CA GLY A 158 -12.42 16.71 -12.33
C GLY A 158 -13.47 17.81 -12.28
N SER A 159 -13.99 18.12 -11.10
CA SER A 159 -15.00 19.17 -10.87
C SER A 159 -14.41 20.52 -10.45
N GLY A 160 -13.12 20.55 -10.02
CA GLY A 160 -12.43 21.72 -9.51
C GLY A 160 -11.85 22.65 -10.58
N THR A 161 -11.22 23.74 -10.13
CA THR A 161 -10.61 24.75 -10.99
C THR A 161 -9.14 24.97 -10.67
N PRO A 162 -8.33 25.49 -11.62
CA PRO A 162 -6.95 25.90 -11.34
C PRO A 162 -6.83 26.91 -10.21
N GLU A 163 -7.80 27.81 -10.06
CA GLU A 163 -7.84 28.79 -8.97
C GLU A 163 -8.05 28.08 -7.62
N GLU A 164 -8.95 27.11 -7.56
CA GLU A 164 -9.24 26.37 -6.34
C GLU A 164 -7.99 25.63 -5.84
N LEU A 165 -7.31 24.87 -6.70
CA LEU A 165 -6.10 24.16 -6.33
C LEU A 165 -4.95 25.12 -5.96
N ARG A 166 -4.78 26.21 -6.70
CA ARG A 166 -3.83 27.27 -6.37
C ARG A 166 -4.13 27.86 -4.98
N ASN A 167 -5.40 28.12 -4.68
CA ASN A 167 -5.81 28.69 -3.40
C ASN A 167 -5.59 27.70 -2.26
N TRP A 168 -5.78 26.40 -2.48
CA TRP A 168 -5.45 25.39 -1.48
C TRP A 168 -3.94 25.35 -1.18
N MET A 169 -3.11 25.41 -2.22
CA MET A 169 -1.65 25.47 -2.05
C MET A 169 -1.21 26.76 -1.33
N GLU A 170 -1.80 27.92 -1.63
CA GLU A 170 -1.55 29.16 -0.92
C GLU A 170 -1.99 29.05 0.55
N TYR A 171 -3.20 28.57 0.80
CA TYR A 171 -3.71 28.33 2.15
C TYR A 171 -2.76 27.48 2.98
N CYS A 172 -2.24 26.38 2.41
CA CYS A 172 -1.33 25.48 3.11
C CYS A 172 0.07 26.05 3.31
N ASN A 173 0.62 26.77 2.33
CA ASN A 173 2.06 27.02 2.26
C ASN A 173 2.47 28.49 2.36
N TYR A 174 1.56 29.47 2.14
CA TYR A 174 1.95 30.86 2.23
C TYR A 174 2.13 31.27 3.70
N PRO A 175 3.28 31.92 4.06
CA PRO A 175 3.59 32.15 5.47
C PRO A 175 2.55 33.01 6.20
N LYS A 176 2.31 34.25 5.76
CA LYS A 176 1.38 35.19 6.39
C LYS A 176 1.12 36.41 5.50
N GLY A 177 0.02 37.11 5.77
CA GLY A 177 -0.29 38.41 5.14
C GLY A 177 -1.10 38.30 3.86
N SER A 178 -1.59 37.11 3.51
CA SER A 178 -2.67 36.94 2.51
C SER A 178 -3.95 36.50 3.22
N SER A 179 -5.10 36.81 2.63
CA SER A 179 -6.40 36.42 3.19
C SER A 179 -6.48 34.91 3.48
N LEU A 180 -5.88 34.05 2.65
CA LEU A 180 -5.87 32.61 2.84
C LEU A 180 -4.93 32.16 3.96
N SER A 181 -3.75 32.79 4.09
CA SER A 181 -2.85 32.49 5.21
C SER A 181 -3.41 32.96 6.54
N ASP A 182 -4.11 34.10 6.54
CA ASP A 182 -4.76 34.66 7.74
C ASP A 182 -5.97 33.80 8.13
N GLU A 183 -6.73 33.28 7.15
CA GLU A 183 -7.80 32.30 7.38
C GLU A 183 -7.25 30.98 7.98
N ARG A 184 -6.13 30.47 7.47
CA ARG A 184 -5.45 29.29 8.07
C ARG A 184 -5.10 29.55 9.53
N ALA A 185 -4.53 30.73 9.82
CA ALA A 185 -4.17 31.12 11.19
C ALA A 185 -5.40 31.21 12.10
N ALA A 186 -6.49 31.81 11.60
CA ALA A 186 -7.77 31.90 12.32
C ALA A 186 -8.39 30.51 12.57
N ASN A 187 -8.16 29.55 11.68
CA ASN A 187 -8.56 28.16 11.82
C ASN A 187 -7.62 27.35 12.74
N GLY A 188 -6.65 27.97 13.39
CA GLY A 188 -5.80 27.35 14.42
C GLY A 188 -4.39 26.95 13.98
N SER A 189 -3.97 27.28 12.76
CA SER A 189 -2.62 26.97 12.25
C SER A 189 -1.92 28.25 11.75
N PRO A 190 -1.30 29.04 12.63
CA PRO A 190 -0.61 30.27 12.24
C PRO A 190 0.58 30.01 11.31
N GLU A 191 1.31 28.91 11.54
CA GLU A 191 2.43 28.53 10.69
C GLU A 191 1.98 27.73 9.44
N PRO A 192 2.70 27.84 8.31
CA PRO A 192 2.39 27.10 7.11
C PRO A 192 2.63 25.59 7.32
N PHE A 193 1.83 24.76 6.65
CA PHE A 193 1.99 23.31 6.69
C PHE A 193 3.18 22.81 5.87
N ASN A 194 3.70 23.62 4.95
CA ASN A 194 4.85 23.30 4.09
C ASN A 194 4.66 22.00 3.28
N VAL A 195 3.48 21.80 2.73
CA VAL A 195 3.16 20.62 1.91
C VAL A 195 4.03 20.63 0.66
N LYS A 196 4.79 19.54 0.48
CA LYS A 196 5.69 19.34 -0.66
C LYS A 196 5.01 18.65 -1.84
N TYR A 197 4.24 17.58 -1.58
CA TYR A 197 3.68 16.71 -2.61
C TYR A 197 2.26 17.11 -2.98
N TRP A 198 2.04 17.38 -4.28
CA TRP A 198 0.76 17.84 -4.82
C TRP A 198 0.41 17.05 -6.07
N GLY A 199 -0.63 16.23 -6.00
CA GLY A 199 -1.25 15.60 -7.14
C GLY A 199 -2.08 16.60 -7.93
N VAL A 200 -1.98 16.55 -9.24
CA VAL A 200 -2.81 17.34 -10.17
C VAL A 200 -3.76 16.38 -10.84
N GLY A 201 -4.86 16.07 -10.16
CA GLY A 201 -5.85 15.07 -10.57
C GLY A 201 -5.52 13.66 -10.10
N ASN A 202 -6.45 12.75 -10.35
CA ASN A 202 -6.37 11.32 -10.07
C ASN A 202 -7.11 10.53 -11.14
N GLU A 203 -6.48 9.44 -11.65
CA GLU A 203 -7.12 8.55 -12.64
C GLU A 203 -7.93 9.27 -13.72
N ASN A 204 -7.35 10.33 -14.27
CA ASN A 204 -8.06 11.18 -15.22
C ASN A 204 -8.45 10.45 -16.53
N TRP A 205 -7.88 9.25 -16.76
CA TRP A 205 -8.33 8.31 -17.78
C TRP A 205 -9.65 7.58 -17.43
N GLY A 206 -10.09 7.68 -16.18
CA GLY A 206 -11.29 7.05 -15.64
C GLY A 206 -12.11 8.04 -14.82
N CYS A 207 -12.26 7.78 -13.52
CA CYS A 207 -13.13 8.56 -12.63
C CYS A 207 -12.77 10.06 -12.53
N GLY A 208 -11.54 10.44 -12.79
CA GLY A 208 -11.11 11.85 -12.76
C GLY A 208 -11.41 12.63 -14.05
N GLY A 209 -12.34 12.18 -14.90
CA GLY A 209 -12.78 12.94 -16.06
C GLY A 209 -12.82 12.18 -17.38
N ASN A 210 -12.44 10.89 -17.39
CA ASN A 210 -12.46 10.00 -18.55
C ASN A 210 -11.72 10.56 -19.79
N MET A 211 -10.53 11.14 -19.55
CA MET A 211 -9.72 11.84 -20.54
C MET A 211 -8.70 10.90 -21.20
N SER A 212 -8.40 11.13 -22.46
CA SER A 212 -7.20 10.61 -23.11
C SER A 212 -5.93 11.31 -22.57
N GLY A 213 -4.74 10.72 -22.80
CA GLY A 213 -3.49 11.29 -22.29
C GLY A 213 -3.19 12.71 -22.77
N ASP A 214 -3.54 13.04 -24.02
CA ASP A 214 -3.37 14.37 -24.61
C ASP A 214 -4.37 15.41 -24.07
N GLU A 215 -5.62 15.01 -23.81
CA GLU A 215 -6.62 15.85 -23.14
C GLU A 215 -6.18 16.16 -21.72
N TYR A 216 -5.77 15.14 -20.96
CA TYR A 216 -5.26 15.36 -19.60
C TYR A 216 -3.98 16.22 -19.59
N ALA A 217 -3.04 16.03 -20.51
CA ALA A 217 -1.85 16.88 -20.62
C ALA A 217 -2.22 18.36 -20.80
N THR A 218 -3.31 18.65 -21.51
CA THR A 218 -3.83 20.01 -21.65
C THR A 218 -4.39 20.55 -20.34
N GLN A 219 -5.17 19.75 -19.61
CA GLN A 219 -5.66 20.14 -18.28
C GLN A 219 -4.50 20.28 -17.28
N TYR A 220 -3.58 19.32 -17.23
CA TYR A 220 -2.41 19.40 -16.35
C TYR A 220 -1.66 20.73 -16.54
N ARG A 221 -1.32 21.12 -17.77
CA ARG A 221 -0.64 22.39 -18.06
C ARG A 221 -1.42 23.60 -17.56
N ARG A 222 -2.76 23.58 -17.73
CA ARG A 222 -3.65 24.65 -17.29
C ARG A 222 -3.60 24.83 -15.78
N PHE A 223 -3.63 23.75 -15.01
CA PHE A 223 -3.51 23.77 -13.55
C PHE A 223 -2.10 24.13 -13.11
N ALA A 224 -1.10 23.41 -13.58
CA ALA A 224 0.31 23.58 -13.19
C ALA A 224 0.85 24.99 -13.42
N ASN A 225 0.30 25.73 -14.41
CA ASN A 225 0.69 27.11 -14.68
C ASN A 225 0.48 28.04 -13.49
N TYR A 226 -0.46 27.76 -12.59
CA TYR A 226 -0.79 28.59 -11.43
C TYR A 226 -0.19 28.05 -10.12
N LEU A 227 0.38 26.84 -10.11
CA LEU A 227 0.98 26.24 -8.93
C LEU A 227 2.43 26.67 -8.79
N ARG A 228 2.69 27.63 -7.92
CA ARG A 228 3.98 28.24 -7.70
C ARG A 228 4.47 27.98 -6.26
N PRO A 229 5.77 28.09 -5.99
CA PRO A 229 6.26 28.06 -4.62
C PRO A 229 5.65 29.21 -3.81
N PHE A 230 4.78 28.91 -2.86
CA PHE A 230 4.19 29.90 -1.95
C PHE A 230 4.99 30.09 -0.67
N GLY A 231 5.94 29.24 -0.38
CA GLY A 231 6.81 29.27 0.79
C GLY A 231 8.21 28.79 0.46
N SER A 232 8.96 28.40 1.49
CA SER A 232 10.32 27.89 1.36
C SER A 232 10.41 26.49 0.74
N THR A 233 9.32 25.73 0.77
CA THR A 233 9.25 24.37 0.23
C THR A 233 8.75 24.41 -1.21
N PRO A 234 9.60 24.10 -2.22
CA PRO A 234 9.16 23.98 -3.60
C PRO A 234 8.16 22.84 -3.75
N PRO A 235 7.02 23.05 -4.46
CA PRO A 235 6.05 22.00 -4.68
C PRO A 235 6.61 20.93 -5.63
N PHE A 236 6.42 19.66 -5.27
CA PHE A 236 6.64 18.52 -6.13
C PHE A 236 5.32 18.16 -6.80
N LEU A 237 5.11 18.68 -8.02
CA LEU A 237 3.86 18.49 -8.78
C LEU A 237 3.87 17.12 -9.44
N ILE A 238 2.82 16.33 -9.17
CA ILE A 238 2.66 14.97 -9.64
C ILE A 238 1.51 14.95 -10.65
N ALA A 239 1.81 14.58 -11.90
CA ALA A 239 0.79 14.36 -12.92
C ALA A 239 0.23 12.94 -12.79
N CYS A 240 -1.08 12.79 -13.04
CA CYS A 240 -1.69 11.49 -13.28
C CYS A 240 -1.01 10.81 -14.48
N GLY A 241 -0.73 9.55 -14.37
CA GLY A 241 -0.18 8.69 -15.42
C GLY A 241 -1.15 7.59 -15.82
N PRO A 242 -0.67 6.51 -16.44
CA PRO A 242 -1.53 5.49 -17.06
C PRO A 242 -2.19 4.56 -16.02
N ASN A 243 -3.25 3.90 -16.46
CA ASN A 243 -3.77 2.70 -15.82
C ASN A 243 -2.85 1.52 -16.14
N GLY A 244 -2.31 0.87 -15.13
CA GLY A 244 -1.36 -0.23 -15.31
C GLY A 244 -0.19 0.18 -16.20
N ASN A 245 -0.02 -0.51 -17.30
CA ASN A 245 1.06 -0.27 -18.26
C ASN A 245 0.56 0.26 -19.61
N ASP A 246 -0.44 1.15 -19.63
CA ASP A 246 -0.93 1.75 -20.87
C ASP A 246 0.11 2.71 -21.46
N LYS A 247 0.92 2.18 -22.37
CA LYS A 247 1.97 2.93 -23.08
C LYS A 247 1.40 3.97 -24.01
N THR A 248 0.25 3.71 -24.61
CA THR A 248 -0.41 4.63 -25.55
C THR A 248 -0.87 5.88 -24.84
N TRP A 249 -1.46 5.74 -23.66
CA TRP A 249 -1.87 6.87 -22.83
C TRP A 249 -0.65 7.73 -22.45
N THR A 250 0.43 7.09 -21.99
CA THR A 250 1.70 7.75 -21.63
C THR A 250 2.31 8.50 -22.83
N GLN A 251 2.35 7.88 -24.01
CA GLN A 251 2.86 8.51 -25.23
C GLN A 251 2.04 9.74 -25.62
N LYS A 252 0.70 9.67 -25.56
CA LYS A 252 -0.18 10.81 -25.82
C LYS A 252 0.03 11.95 -24.83
N PHE A 253 0.16 11.63 -23.54
CA PHE A 253 0.46 12.64 -22.52
C PHE A 253 1.76 13.40 -22.85
N TRP A 254 2.87 12.70 -22.99
CA TRP A 254 4.16 13.33 -23.24
C TRP A 254 4.24 13.99 -24.61
N GLY A 255 3.59 13.46 -25.63
CA GLY A 255 3.51 14.05 -26.96
C GLY A 255 2.78 15.41 -26.99
N ASN A 256 1.88 15.67 -26.04
CA ASN A 256 1.19 16.95 -25.88
C ASN A 256 1.77 17.85 -24.77
N MET A 257 2.87 17.46 -24.13
CA MET A 257 3.51 18.24 -23.07
C MET A 257 4.44 19.31 -23.65
N ARG A 258 3.95 20.57 -23.73
CA ARG A 258 4.66 21.71 -24.37
C ARG A 258 5.28 22.70 -23.36
N GLY A 259 5.36 22.33 -22.10
CA GLY A 259 5.86 23.17 -21.01
C GLY A 259 5.19 22.78 -19.70
N GLY A 260 5.64 23.34 -18.59
CA GLY A 260 5.09 23.00 -17.26
C GLY A 260 5.31 21.53 -16.88
N ARG A 261 6.47 20.95 -17.25
CA ARG A 261 6.81 19.55 -16.99
C ARG A 261 6.56 19.20 -15.52
N PRO A 262 5.86 18.09 -15.22
CA PRO A 262 5.67 17.63 -13.85
C PRO A 262 7.01 17.19 -13.23
N ALA A 263 7.09 17.27 -11.89
CA ALA A 263 8.20 16.71 -11.13
C ALA A 263 8.04 15.19 -10.97
N GLY A 264 6.79 14.71 -10.88
CA GLY A 264 6.43 13.30 -10.81
C GLY A 264 5.36 12.91 -11.82
N PHE A 265 5.38 11.65 -12.23
CA PHE A 265 4.39 11.04 -13.12
C PHE A 265 3.92 9.73 -12.49
N ALA A 266 2.64 9.64 -12.16
CA ALA A 266 2.05 8.57 -11.38
C ALA A 266 1.44 7.49 -12.27
N MET A 267 1.66 6.23 -11.93
CA MET A 267 0.94 5.09 -12.50
C MET A 267 0.21 4.36 -11.38
N HIS A 268 -0.92 3.71 -11.70
CA HIS A 268 -1.67 2.87 -10.78
C HIS A 268 -1.65 1.42 -11.25
N PHE A 269 -1.48 0.47 -10.34
CA PHE A 269 -1.43 -0.94 -10.69
C PHE A 269 -2.06 -1.81 -9.60
N TYR A 270 -3.25 -2.32 -9.87
CA TYR A 270 -3.90 -3.28 -8.98
C TYR A 270 -3.76 -4.71 -9.49
N SER A 271 -3.50 -5.65 -8.58
CA SER A 271 -3.47 -7.06 -8.93
C SER A 271 -4.89 -7.60 -9.04
N ASN A 272 -5.17 -8.27 -10.14
CA ASN A 272 -6.32 -9.13 -10.41
C ASN A 272 -7.74 -8.56 -10.19
N GLY A 273 -7.89 -7.25 -10.21
CA GLY A 273 -9.15 -6.51 -10.21
C GLY A 273 -10.46 -7.30 -10.13
N ARG A 274 -10.99 -7.56 -8.92
CA ARG A 274 -12.36 -8.01 -8.66
C ARG A 274 -12.72 -9.43 -9.11
N ARG A 275 -11.75 -10.32 -9.36
CA ARG A 275 -12.02 -11.70 -9.85
C ARG A 275 -12.11 -12.72 -8.75
N ASN A 276 -11.36 -12.57 -7.66
CA ASN A 276 -11.27 -13.54 -6.58
C ASN A 276 -11.78 -12.93 -5.27
N ALA A 277 -12.46 -13.74 -4.45
CA ALA A 277 -12.89 -13.29 -3.13
C ALA A 277 -11.69 -12.99 -2.21
N ALA A 278 -11.89 -12.07 -1.25
CA ALA A 278 -10.87 -11.73 -0.25
C ALA A 278 -10.61 -12.88 0.73
N THR A 279 -11.61 -13.73 0.96
CA THR A 279 -11.56 -14.92 1.81
C THR A 279 -12.18 -16.12 1.08
N HIS A 280 -11.96 -17.34 1.62
CA HIS A 280 -12.50 -18.58 1.05
C HIS A 280 -12.07 -18.87 -0.40
N PHE A 281 -10.91 -18.35 -0.80
CA PHE A 281 -10.31 -18.59 -2.10
C PHE A 281 -9.45 -19.88 -2.10
N THR A 282 -9.21 -20.41 -3.29
CA THR A 282 -8.41 -21.63 -3.51
C THR A 282 -6.94 -21.30 -3.77
N VAL A 283 -6.07 -22.32 -3.76
CA VAL A 283 -4.67 -22.16 -4.18
C VAL A 283 -4.57 -21.64 -5.62
N GLU A 284 -5.48 -22.06 -6.51
CA GLU A 284 -5.48 -21.59 -7.90
C GLU A 284 -5.81 -20.10 -7.98
N ASN A 285 -6.84 -19.65 -7.24
CA ASN A 285 -7.15 -18.23 -7.16
C ASN A 285 -5.96 -17.40 -6.60
N MET A 286 -5.24 -17.95 -5.62
CA MET A 286 -4.03 -17.32 -5.11
C MET A 286 -2.95 -17.22 -6.21
N ARG A 287 -2.71 -18.30 -6.98
CA ARG A 287 -1.74 -18.29 -8.09
C ARG A 287 -2.08 -17.24 -9.14
N GLU A 288 -3.35 -17.19 -9.57
CA GLU A 288 -3.83 -16.19 -10.54
C GLU A 288 -3.56 -14.76 -10.06
N GLN A 289 -3.83 -14.48 -8.78
CA GLN A 289 -3.59 -13.15 -8.22
C GLN A 289 -2.10 -12.83 -8.14
N LEU A 290 -1.29 -13.73 -7.62
CA LEU A 290 0.15 -13.53 -7.47
C LEU A 290 0.88 -13.44 -8.82
N ALA A 291 0.35 -14.09 -9.88
CA ALA A 291 0.89 -14.02 -11.24
C ALA A 291 0.87 -12.58 -11.83
N THR A 292 0.13 -11.66 -11.24
CA THR A 292 0.10 -10.26 -11.69
C THR A 292 1.31 -9.44 -11.23
N PHE A 293 1.99 -9.83 -10.15
CA PHE A 293 3.09 -9.05 -9.57
C PHE A 293 4.34 -8.92 -10.47
N PRO A 294 4.78 -9.92 -11.24
CA PRO A 294 5.81 -9.72 -12.26
C PRO A 294 5.46 -8.62 -13.28
N ASN A 295 4.18 -8.41 -13.57
CA ASN A 295 3.73 -7.36 -14.49
C ASN A 295 3.95 -5.95 -13.90
N ILE A 296 3.91 -5.79 -12.58
CA ILE A 296 4.27 -4.52 -11.92
C ILE A 296 5.72 -4.15 -12.22
N GLU A 297 6.63 -5.12 -12.12
CA GLU A 297 8.05 -4.89 -12.41
C GLU A 297 8.28 -4.49 -13.86
N ALA A 298 7.66 -5.21 -14.80
CA ALA A 298 7.69 -4.88 -16.22
C ALA A 298 7.12 -3.47 -16.49
N ALA A 299 5.98 -3.13 -15.87
CA ALA A 299 5.36 -1.82 -16.01
C ALA A 299 6.28 -0.69 -15.49
N ILE A 300 6.93 -0.85 -14.34
CA ILE A 300 7.88 0.13 -13.80
C ILE A 300 9.05 0.36 -14.78
N ILE A 301 9.62 -0.72 -15.32
CA ILE A 301 10.76 -0.66 -16.25
C ILE A 301 10.35 0.05 -17.54
N GLU A 302 9.21 -0.33 -18.13
CA GLU A 302 8.77 0.18 -19.41
C GLU A 302 8.27 1.63 -19.31
N GLN A 303 7.52 1.99 -18.27
CA GLN A 303 7.08 3.36 -18.04
C GLN A 303 8.27 4.28 -17.74
N ARG A 304 9.26 3.81 -17.00
CA ARG A 304 10.49 4.58 -16.79
C ARG A 304 11.20 4.87 -18.11
N ALA A 305 11.36 3.87 -18.97
CA ALA A 305 11.98 4.03 -20.28
C ALA A 305 11.22 5.02 -21.17
N LEU A 306 9.89 4.97 -21.17
CA LEU A 306 9.05 5.92 -21.90
C LEU A 306 9.24 7.36 -21.39
N ILE A 307 9.23 7.57 -20.08
CA ILE A 307 9.44 8.89 -19.47
C ILE A 307 10.82 9.43 -19.84
N ASP A 308 11.87 8.60 -19.75
CA ASP A 308 13.26 9.02 -20.06
C ASP A 308 13.41 9.41 -21.53
N THR A 309 12.63 8.78 -22.43
CA THR A 309 12.69 9.05 -23.86
C THR A 309 11.82 10.25 -24.26
N LEU A 310 10.63 10.41 -23.67
CA LEU A 310 9.61 11.32 -24.14
C LEU A 310 9.51 12.61 -23.34
N ALA A 311 9.90 12.61 -22.05
CA ALA A 311 9.79 13.79 -21.22
C ALA A 311 10.73 14.90 -21.72
N PRO A 312 10.23 16.14 -21.93
CA PRO A 312 11.06 17.25 -22.36
C PRO A 312 12.23 17.49 -21.37
N PRO A 313 13.46 17.70 -21.84
CA PRO A 313 14.59 18.02 -20.97
C PRO A 313 14.34 19.34 -20.22
N SER A 314 14.86 19.45 -19.02
CA SER A 314 14.79 20.68 -18.23
C SER A 314 16.12 20.94 -17.55
N ALA A 315 16.70 22.11 -17.83
CA ALA A 315 17.93 22.57 -17.17
C ALA A 315 17.71 22.91 -15.67
N ARG A 316 16.45 23.12 -15.25
CA ARG A 316 16.10 23.57 -13.87
C ARG A 316 15.54 22.46 -12.99
N GLN A 317 15.10 21.36 -13.58
CA GLN A 317 14.49 20.24 -12.86
C GLN A 317 15.27 18.97 -13.21
N GLY A 318 15.57 18.15 -12.24
CA GLY A 318 16.12 16.82 -12.43
C GLY A 318 15.22 15.91 -13.29
N PRO A 319 15.51 14.61 -13.41
CA PRO A 319 14.64 13.66 -14.10
C PRO A 319 13.20 13.66 -13.51
N VAL A 320 12.20 13.40 -14.35
CA VAL A 320 10.82 13.20 -13.87
C VAL A 320 10.80 11.95 -12.99
N GLY A 321 10.28 12.07 -11.76
CA GLY A 321 10.10 10.92 -10.88
C GLY A 321 8.97 10.02 -11.38
N LEU A 322 9.17 8.71 -11.38
CA LEU A 322 8.08 7.75 -11.57
C LEU A 322 7.51 7.37 -10.20
N LEU A 323 6.18 7.43 -10.06
CA LEU A 323 5.46 6.99 -8.87
C LEU A 323 4.57 5.78 -9.20
N LEU A 324 4.51 4.82 -8.30
CA LEU A 324 3.45 3.82 -8.26
C LEU A 324 2.44 4.29 -7.21
N ASP A 325 1.57 5.21 -7.61
CA ASP A 325 0.79 6.08 -6.72
C ASP A 325 -0.41 5.39 -6.09
N GLU A 326 -0.85 4.30 -6.70
CA GLU A 326 -1.76 3.32 -6.11
C GLU A 326 -1.35 1.91 -6.53
N TRP A 327 -1.27 1.00 -5.55
CA TRP A 327 -1.03 -0.40 -5.83
C TRP A 327 -1.58 -1.28 -4.72
N GLY A 328 -1.73 -2.56 -5.03
CA GLY A 328 -2.18 -3.55 -4.05
C GLY A 328 -3.11 -4.59 -4.67
N VAL A 329 -3.82 -5.28 -3.80
CA VAL A 329 -4.81 -6.29 -4.17
C VAL A 329 -6.20 -5.66 -4.15
N TRP A 330 -6.93 -5.86 -5.24
CA TRP A 330 -8.34 -5.50 -5.33
C TRP A 330 -9.17 -6.76 -5.56
N ASP A 331 -9.71 -7.32 -4.48
CA ASP A 331 -10.52 -8.54 -4.52
C ASP A 331 -12.01 -8.23 -4.78
N GLN A 332 -12.76 -9.28 -5.12
CA GLN A 332 -14.22 -9.20 -5.14
C GLN A 332 -14.73 -9.01 -3.71
N MET A 333 -15.58 -8.02 -3.53
CA MET A 333 -16.18 -7.72 -2.23
C MET A 333 -17.27 -8.73 -1.88
N ASP A 334 -17.36 -9.05 -0.60
CA ASP A 334 -18.52 -9.69 -0.03
C ASP A 334 -19.59 -8.62 0.26
N PRO A 335 -20.80 -8.69 -0.33
CA PRO A 335 -21.85 -7.69 -0.11
C PRO A 335 -22.29 -7.57 1.36
N ALA A 336 -22.19 -8.63 2.16
CA ALA A 336 -22.55 -8.60 3.57
C ALA A 336 -21.49 -7.86 4.39
N GLU A 337 -20.21 -8.08 4.09
CA GLU A 337 -19.08 -7.34 4.69
C GLU A 337 -19.10 -5.87 4.28
N GLU A 338 -19.34 -5.59 2.99
CA GLU A 338 -19.46 -4.22 2.48
C GLU A 338 -20.58 -3.45 3.18
N LYS A 339 -21.75 -4.09 3.36
CA LYS A 339 -22.88 -3.49 4.09
C LYS A 339 -22.54 -3.21 5.55
N LYS A 340 -21.74 -4.06 6.19
CA LYS A 340 -21.40 -3.95 7.62
C LYS A 340 -20.25 -2.97 7.86
N TYR A 341 -19.18 -3.04 7.06
CA TYR A 341 -17.92 -2.36 7.32
C TYR A 341 -17.64 -1.18 6.37
N GLY A 342 -18.46 -1.02 5.35
CA GLY A 342 -18.30 0.05 4.36
C GLY A 342 -17.78 -0.45 3.00
N ARG A 343 -17.90 0.42 2.01
CA ARG A 343 -17.53 0.13 0.62
C ARG A 343 -16.08 -0.28 0.49
N LEU A 344 -15.83 -1.29 -0.35
CA LEU A 344 -14.51 -1.87 -0.64
C LEU A 344 -13.78 -2.44 0.60
N PHE A 345 -14.53 -2.78 1.65
CA PHE A 345 -13.93 -3.53 2.76
C PHE A 345 -13.42 -4.88 2.27
N GLN A 346 -12.20 -5.24 2.65
CA GLN A 346 -11.60 -6.55 2.40
C GLN A 346 -10.96 -7.09 3.65
N GLN A 347 -11.19 -8.36 3.95
CA GLN A 347 -10.42 -9.07 4.95
C GLN A 347 -9.01 -9.36 4.43
N ILE A 348 -8.00 -9.01 5.21
CA ILE A 348 -6.58 -9.16 4.84
C ILE A 348 -6.02 -10.47 5.39
N THR A 349 -5.61 -11.36 4.49
CA THR A 349 -5.19 -12.74 4.78
C THR A 349 -3.67 -12.95 4.61
N MET A 350 -3.19 -14.19 4.80
CA MET A 350 -1.81 -14.56 4.46
C MET A 350 -1.49 -14.39 2.98
N ARG A 351 -2.44 -14.64 2.06
CA ARG A 351 -2.27 -14.32 0.64
C ARG A 351 -1.96 -12.83 0.44
N SER A 352 -2.68 -11.96 1.15
CA SER A 352 -2.47 -10.50 1.07
C SER A 352 -1.08 -10.12 1.58
N ALA A 353 -0.58 -10.75 2.66
CA ALA A 353 0.78 -10.53 3.14
C ALA A 353 1.84 -10.93 2.11
N VAL A 354 1.67 -12.12 1.50
CA VAL A 354 2.56 -12.58 0.42
C VAL A 354 2.53 -11.61 -0.76
N ALA A 355 1.33 -11.17 -1.18
CA ALA A 355 1.15 -10.21 -2.27
C ALA A 355 1.86 -8.87 -1.97
N ALA A 356 1.66 -8.30 -0.76
CA ALA A 356 2.33 -7.07 -0.34
C ALA A 356 3.86 -7.22 -0.35
N ALA A 357 4.37 -8.34 0.17
CA ALA A 357 5.80 -8.60 0.21
C ALA A 357 6.43 -8.81 -1.17
N LEU A 358 5.72 -9.48 -2.09
CA LEU A 358 6.14 -9.58 -3.50
C LEU A 358 6.22 -8.21 -4.16
N GLY A 359 5.19 -7.37 -3.96
CA GLY A 359 5.18 -6.00 -4.47
C GLY A 359 6.31 -5.15 -3.91
N LEU A 360 6.55 -5.18 -2.59
CA LEU A 360 7.65 -4.45 -1.95
C LEU A 360 9.02 -4.95 -2.40
N ASN A 361 9.21 -6.27 -2.61
CA ASN A 361 10.45 -6.78 -3.17
C ASN A 361 10.71 -6.25 -4.58
N VAL A 362 9.67 -6.16 -5.44
CA VAL A 362 9.77 -5.51 -6.76
C VAL A 362 10.16 -4.04 -6.60
N ILE A 363 9.45 -3.29 -5.75
CA ILE A 363 9.69 -1.88 -5.49
C ILE A 363 11.14 -1.66 -5.02
N HIS A 364 11.64 -2.49 -4.12
CA HIS A 364 13.02 -2.40 -3.63
C HIS A 364 14.05 -2.68 -4.73
N ARG A 365 13.86 -3.73 -5.54
CA ARG A 365 14.77 -4.02 -6.67
C ARG A 365 14.77 -2.90 -7.71
N GLN A 366 13.65 -2.21 -7.88
CA GLN A 366 13.49 -1.10 -8.83
C GLN A 366 13.60 0.29 -8.17
N ALA A 367 14.19 0.38 -6.97
CA ALA A 367 14.28 1.62 -6.17
C ALA A 367 14.95 2.79 -6.92
N GLY A 368 15.90 2.53 -7.81
CA GLY A 368 16.52 3.56 -8.66
C GLY A 368 15.58 4.17 -9.71
N LYS A 369 14.44 3.52 -10.01
CA LYS A 369 13.47 3.98 -11.01
C LYS A 369 12.27 4.70 -10.41
N LEU A 370 12.01 4.50 -9.12
CA LEU A 370 10.84 5.02 -8.41
C LEU A 370 11.25 6.13 -7.43
N VAL A 371 10.34 7.07 -7.21
CA VAL A 371 10.51 8.11 -6.17
C VAL A 371 9.50 8.00 -5.05
N MET A 372 8.37 7.35 -5.27
CA MET A 372 7.31 7.13 -4.28
C MET A 372 6.43 5.96 -4.70
N THR A 373 5.84 5.27 -3.72
CA THR A 373 4.73 4.34 -3.94
C THR A 373 3.71 4.48 -2.82
N ASN A 374 2.40 4.25 -3.11
CA ASN A 374 1.36 4.31 -2.09
C ASN A 374 0.47 3.07 -2.18
N ILE A 375 0.50 2.22 -1.15
CA ILE A 375 -0.40 1.08 -1.11
C ILE A 375 -1.83 1.54 -0.78
N ALA A 376 -2.80 0.96 -1.44
CA ALA A 376 -4.20 1.31 -1.31
C ALA A 376 -4.95 0.23 -0.49
N GLN A 377 -5.57 0.56 0.69
CA GLN A 377 -5.46 1.84 1.36
C GLN A 377 -4.99 1.61 2.81
N MET A 378 -5.03 2.65 3.66
CA MET A 378 -4.42 2.52 4.99
C MET A 378 -5.29 1.78 6.00
N VAL A 379 -6.62 2.00 5.99
CA VAL A 379 -7.57 1.43 6.97
C VAL A 379 -8.81 0.90 6.24
N ASN A 380 -9.26 -0.30 6.59
CA ASN A 380 -10.50 -0.96 6.19
C ASN A 380 -10.70 -1.25 4.69
N VAL A 381 -10.10 -0.49 3.82
CA VAL A 381 -10.37 -0.48 2.38
C VAL A 381 -9.26 -1.18 1.61
N LEU A 382 -9.62 -2.06 0.68
CA LEU A 382 -8.68 -2.78 -0.19
C LEU A 382 -7.55 -3.46 0.60
N HIS A 383 -6.30 -3.18 0.30
CA HIS A 383 -5.13 -3.84 0.89
C HIS A 383 -4.67 -3.17 2.19
N ALA A 384 -5.58 -3.09 3.17
CA ALA A 384 -5.44 -2.26 4.37
C ALA A 384 -4.37 -2.77 5.36
N LEU A 385 -3.70 -1.81 6.04
CA LEU A 385 -2.81 -2.11 7.17
C LEU A 385 -3.59 -2.41 8.45
N LEU A 386 -4.69 -1.71 8.66
CA LEU A 386 -5.51 -1.80 9.86
C LEU A 386 -6.96 -2.09 9.49
N LEU A 387 -7.63 -2.89 10.33
CA LEU A 387 -9.09 -3.03 10.29
C LEU A 387 -9.68 -2.47 11.58
N THR A 388 -10.82 -1.77 11.47
CA THR A 388 -11.51 -1.19 12.62
C THR A 388 -12.99 -1.55 12.65
N GLU A 389 -13.50 -1.86 13.83
CA GLU A 389 -14.92 -2.08 14.13
C GLU A 389 -15.19 -1.51 15.51
N GLU A 390 -16.13 -0.56 15.63
CA GLU A 390 -16.42 0.11 16.92
C GLU A 390 -15.13 0.63 17.59
N ASP A 391 -14.79 0.14 18.78
CA ASP A 391 -13.57 0.50 19.54
C ASP A 391 -12.34 -0.35 19.17
N LYS A 392 -12.54 -1.43 18.40
CA LYS A 392 -11.44 -2.34 17.99
C LYS A 392 -10.62 -1.75 16.86
N CYS A 393 -9.32 -2.04 16.89
CA CYS A 393 -8.38 -1.73 15.81
C CYS A 393 -7.36 -2.88 15.71
N VAL A 394 -7.37 -3.58 14.58
CA VAL A 394 -6.60 -4.81 14.37
C VAL A 394 -5.50 -4.57 13.35
N ARG A 395 -4.27 -4.97 13.67
CA ARG A 395 -3.16 -5.01 12.72
C ARG A 395 -3.33 -6.20 11.79
N THR A 396 -3.37 -5.94 10.50
CA THR A 396 -3.50 -6.99 9.48
C THR A 396 -2.19 -7.72 9.25
N THR A 397 -2.22 -8.75 8.44
CA THR A 397 -1.00 -9.43 8.00
C THR A 397 -0.11 -8.51 7.15
N THR A 398 -0.71 -7.61 6.36
CA THR A 398 0.02 -6.58 5.59
C THR A 398 0.71 -5.55 6.48
N TYR A 399 0.13 -5.18 7.63
CA TYR A 399 0.81 -4.33 8.61
C TYR A 399 2.18 -4.90 9.00
N TYR A 400 2.24 -6.19 9.29
CA TYR A 400 3.49 -6.84 9.68
C TYR A 400 4.49 -6.95 8.53
N VAL A 401 4.03 -7.01 7.29
CA VAL A 401 4.93 -6.94 6.11
C VAL A 401 5.63 -5.58 6.05
N TYR A 402 4.91 -4.48 6.27
CA TYR A 402 5.51 -3.14 6.34
C TYR A 402 6.46 -3.00 7.53
N GLU A 403 6.13 -3.59 8.68
CA GLU A 403 7.05 -3.66 9.84
C GLU A 403 8.33 -4.43 9.49
N PHE A 404 8.23 -5.54 8.76
CA PHE A 404 9.35 -6.37 8.33
C PHE A 404 10.26 -5.67 7.32
N THR A 405 9.68 -4.89 6.43
CA THR A 405 10.42 -4.20 5.37
C THR A 405 10.90 -2.80 5.78
N LYS A 406 10.44 -2.26 6.92
CA LYS A 406 10.90 -0.97 7.45
C LYS A 406 12.44 -0.83 7.56
N PRO A 407 13.22 -1.85 7.94
CA PRO A 407 14.68 -1.74 7.99
C PRO A 407 15.35 -1.39 6.65
N HIS A 408 14.71 -1.67 5.51
CA HIS A 408 15.24 -1.29 4.20
C HIS A 408 15.24 0.22 3.94
N LEU A 409 14.41 0.99 4.67
CA LEU A 409 14.23 2.43 4.41
C LEU A 409 15.53 3.21 4.58
N GLY A 410 15.87 3.99 3.56
CA GLY A 410 17.09 4.78 3.50
C GLY A 410 18.37 3.95 3.26
N GLN A 411 18.25 2.66 2.98
CA GLN A 411 19.36 1.80 2.61
C GLN A 411 19.56 1.76 1.08
N THR A 412 20.74 1.37 0.65
CA THR A 412 21.05 1.11 -0.76
C THR A 412 20.57 -0.28 -1.15
N SER A 413 19.69 -0.36 -2.14
CA SER A 413 19.22 -1.61 -2.75
C SER A 413 20.32 -2.30 -3.53
N LEU A 414 20.37 -3.62 -3.46
CA LEU A 414 21.43 -4.45 -4.03
C LEU A 414 20.86 -5.39 -5.09
N GLN A 415 21.71 -5.78 -6.05
CA GLN A 415 21.36 -6.81 -7.03
C GLN A 415 21.21 -8.17 -6.34
N THR A 416 20.10 -8.83 -6.61
CA THR A 416 19.75 -10.16 -6.09
C THR A 416 19.45 -11.12 -7.23
N GLU A 417 19.83 -12.40 -7.07
CA GLU A 417 19.48 -13.47 -8.00
C GLU A 417 18.79 -14.60 -7.22
N THR A 418 17.60 -14.99 -7.66
CA THR A 418 16.76 -15.98 -6.96
C THR A 418 16.54 -17.26 -7.77
N GLY A 419 17.19 -17.43 -8.93
CA GLY A 419 16.96 -18.54 -9.86
C GLY A 419 15.83 -18.24 -10.83
N GLU A 420 14.97 -19.21 -11.12
CA GLU A 420 13.88 -19.05 -12.09
C GLU A 420 12.87 -17.99 -11.61
N PRO A 421 12.52 -17.03 -12.46
CA PRO A 421 11.51 -16.03 -12.13
C PRO A 421 10.10 -16.64 -12.22
N GLY A 422 9.22 -16.27 -11.29
CA GLY A 422 7.82 -16.69 -11.31
C GLY A 422 7.04 -16.23 -10.09
N ALA A 423 5.74 -16.08 -10.25
CA ALA A 423 4.87 -15.61 -9.18
C ALA A 423 4.79 -16.56 -7.98
N MET A 424 5.03 -17.84 -8.21
CA MET A 424 5.05 -18.88 -7.17
C MET A 424 6.47 -19.33 -6.81
N GLU A 425 7.49 -18.60 -7.27
CA GLU A 425 8.88 -18.87 -6.94
C GLU A 425 9.35 -17.95 -5.79
N LEU A 426 10.47 -18.34 -5.17
CA LEU A 426 11.08 -17.54 -4.11
C LEU A 426 11.36 -16.12 -4.60
N SER A 427 10.86 -15.12 -3.87
CA SER A 427 11.16 -13.71 -4.13
C SER A 427 12.05 -13.14 -3.04
N MET A 428 12.98 -12.27 -3.44
CA MET A 428 13.94 -11.64 -2.54
C MET A 428 14.17 -10.18 -2.91
N SER A 429 14.38 -9.36 -1.88
CA SER A 429 15.06 -8.08 -1.99
C SER A 429 16.13 -7.95 -0.91
N ALA A 430 17.19 -7.20 -1.20
CA ALA A 430 18.26 -6.95 -0.25
C ALA A 430 18.69 -5.49 -0.31
N SER A 431 19.09 -4.94 0.83
CA SER A 431 19.65 -3.60 0.91
C SER A 431 20.68 -3.49 2.02
N ARG A 432 21.57 -2.50 1.90
CA ARG A 432 22.69 -2.31 2.82
C ARG A 432 22.84 -0.86 3.25
N ARG A 433 23.19 -0.67 4.51
CA ARG A 433 23.76 0.57 5.04
C ARG A 433 24.99 0.19 5.87
N GLU A 434 26.17 0.59 5.41
CA GLU A 434 27.45 0.24 6.06
C GLU A 434 27.60 -1.29 6.24
N LYS A 435 27.59 -1.77 7.48
CA LYS A 435 27.70 -3.18 7.85
C LYS A 435 26.34 -3.85 8.11
N ASP A 436 25.24 -3.15 7.94
CA ASP A 436 23.90 -3.68 8.12
C ASP A 436 23.29 -4.08 6.78
N LEU A 437 23.10 -5.39 6.58
CA LEU A 437 22.39 -5.95 5.42
C LEU A 437 21.01 -6.41 5.87
N THR A 438 19.98 -5.93 5.18
CA THR A 438 18.59 -6.37 5.35
C THR A 438 18.18 -7.21 4.15
N ILE A 439 17.56 -8.35 4.40
CA ILE A 439 17.06 -9.25 3.35
C ILE A 439 15.59 -9.55 3.66
N THR A 440 14.71 -9.34 2.67
CA THR A 440 13.32 -9.84 2.71
C THR A 440 13.16 -11.01 1.77
N LEU A 441 12.63 -12.12 2.29
CA LEU A 441 12.37 -13.36 1.55
C LEU A 441 10.88 -13.68 1.59
N VAL A 442 10.35 -14.15 0.47
CA VAL A 442 8.94 -14.55 0.34
C VAL A 442 8.86 -15.94 -0.26
N ASN A 443 8.29 -16.87 0.49
CA ASN A 443 7.92 -18.19 0.00
C ASN A 443 6.41 -18.20 -0.30
N PRO A 444 5.99 -18.09 -1.56
CA PRO A 444 4.57 -18.07 -1.94
C PRO A 444 3.95 -19.47 -2.02
N LYS A 445 4.74 -20.55 -1.92
CA LYS A 445 4.27 -21.93 -2.06
C LYS A 445 3.50 -22.35 -0.81
N PRO A 446 2.24 -22.82 -0.94
CA PRO A 446 1.40 -23.12 0.22
C PRO A 446 1.75 -24.47 0.91
N ASP A 447 2.53 -25.31 0.28
CA ASP A 447 2.77 -26.71 0.68
C ASP A 447 4.27 -27.10 0.70
N THR A 448 5.16 -26.17 0.36
CA THR A 448 6.59 -26.46 0.17
C THR A 448 7.44 -25.59 1.08
N THR A 449 8.26 -26.21 1.90
CA THR A 449 9.35 -25.54 2.64
C THR A 449 10.51 -25.25 1.68
N ILE A 450 11.11 -24.07 1.74
CA ILE A 450 12.27 -23.70 0.94
C ILE A 450 13.50 -23.56 1.83
N ASN A 451 14.51 -24.38 1.61
CA ASN A 451 15.83 -24.25 2.23
C ASN A 451 16.64 -23.25 1.41
N VAL A 452 16.74 -22.04 1.87
CA VAL A 452 17.48 -20.96 1.18
C VAL A 452 18.94 -21.00 1.58
N ASN A 453 19.80 -21.06 0.58
CA ASN A 453 21.25 -20.90 0.72
C ASN A 453 21.67 -19.64 -0.04
N CYS A 454 21.85 -18.54 0.70
CA CYS A 454 22.15 -17.21 0.17
C CYS A 454 23.64 -16.94 0.23
N SER A 455 24.32 -16.90 -0.93
CA SER A 455 25.73 -16.52 -1.03
C SER A 455 25.88 -14.99 -1.09
N LEU A 456 26.83 -14.45 -0.36
CA LEU A 456 27.19 -13.03 -0.36
C LEU A 456 28.51 -12.83 -1.08
N SER A 457 28.55 -11.96 -2.08
CA SER A 457 29.80 -11.53 -2.72
C SER A 457 30.19 -10.12 -2.26
N GLY A 458 31.45 -9.93 -1.90
CA GLY A 458 32.00 -8.63 -1.50
C GLY A 458 32.12 -8.39 0.02
N ALA A 459 31.54 -9.24 0.87
CA ALA A 459 31.73 -9.26 2.32
C ALA A 459 31.29 -10.60 2.92
N THR A 460 31.65 -10.85 4.18
CA THR A 460 31.22 -12.05 4.92
C THR A 460 30.25 -11.68 6.05
N PRO A 461 29.24 -12.53 6.34
CA PRO A 461 28.33 -12.30 7.46
C PRO A 461 29.06 -12.61 8.79
N ALA A 462 28.92 -11.71 9.77
CA ALA A 462 29.41 -11.87 11.13
C ALA A 462 28.32 -12.40 12.08
N GLY A 463 27.05 -12.30 11.70
CA GLY A 463 25.90 -12.79 12.45
C GLY A 463 24.61 -12.43 11.75
N ALA A 464 23.53 -13.15 12.09
CA ALA A 464 22.22 -12.89 11.53
C ALA A 464 21.11 -13.18 12.54
N THR A 465 20.00 -12.44 12.43
CA THR A 465 18.73 -12.72 13.13
C THR A 465 17.60 -12.72 12.11
N GLY A 466 16.54 -13.46 12.39
CA GLY A 466 15.39 -13.56 11.50
C GLY A 466 14.06 -13.50 12.22
N ARG A 467 13.05 -13.01 11.51
CA ARG A 467 11.62 -13.06 11.90
C ARG A 467 10.81 -13.58 10.71
N VAL A 468 9.75 -14.30 10.99
CA VAL A 468 8.84 -14.84 9.96
C VAL A 468 7.39 -14.57 10.31
N LEU A 469 6.61 -14.25 9.29
CA LEU A 469 5.15 -14.22 9.30
C LEU A 469 4.67 -15.42 8.50
N GLN A 470 3.86 -16.29 9.11
CA GLN A 470 3.47 -17.55 8.50
C GLN A 470 2.20 -18.11 9.15
N ASP A 471 1.34 -18.70 8.35
CA ASP A 471 0.27 -19.62 8.72
C ASP A 471 0.12 -20.65 7.60
N ASN A 472 -0.28 -21.88 7.93
CA ASN A 472 -0.48 -22.97 6.95
C ASN A 472 -1.82 -22.82 6.18
N ASP A 473 -2.72 -21.99 6.67
CA ASP A 473 -3.97 -21.65 6.01
C ASP A 473 -3.79 -20.34 5.21
N LEU A 474 -3.91 -20.44 3.90
CA LEU A 474 -3.80 -19.28 3.00
C LEU A 474 -4.88 -18.20 3.27
N ASN A 475 -5.99 -18.59 3.90
CA ASN A 475 -7.06 -17.70 4.35
C ASN A 475 -6.87 -17.19 5.79
N ALA A 476 -5.78 -17.58 6.48
CA ALA A 476 -5.51 -17.08 7.81
C ALA A 476 -5.46 -15.55 7.86
N ALA A 477 -6.17 -14.97 8.81
CA ALA A 477 -6.32 -13.53 8.94
C ALA A 477 -6.38 -13.13 10.42
N ASN A 478 -5.95 -11.92 10.72
CA ASN A 478 -6.26 -11.26 11.97
C ASN A 478 -7.65 -10.64 11.88
N THR A 479 -8.55 -11.06 12.75
CA THR A 479 -9.96 -10.64 12.76
C THR A 479 -10.30 -9.88 14.04
N PHE A 480 -11.48 -9.29 14.12
CA PHE A 480 -11.95 -8.62 15.34
C PHE A 480 -12.19 -9.58 16.51
N THR A 481 -12.29 -10.88 16.26
CA THR A 481 -12.42 -11.94 17.28
C THR A 481 -11.13 -12.67 17.57
N ASP A 482 -10.20 -12.69 16.63
CA ASP A 482 -8.86 -13.28 16.78
C ASP A 482 -7.79 -12.33 16.18
N PRO A 483 -7.45 -11.25 16.89
CA PRO A 483 -6.62 -10.18 16.33
C PRO A 483 -5.11 -10.53 16.25
N ASN A 484 -4.70 -11.68 16.77
CA ASN A 484 -3.29 -12.07 16.85
C ASN A 484 -3.04 -13.49 16.29
N ARG A 485 -3.90 -14.02 15.44
CA ARG A 485 -3.71 -15.33 14.79
C ARG A 485 -2.40 -15.40 14.01
N VAL A 486 -2.13 -14.37 13.22
CA VAL A 486 -0.94 -14.27 12.38
C VAL A 486 -0.08 -13.11 12.88
N VAL A 487 0.98 -13.44 13.59
CA VAL A 487 1.91 -12.47 14.16
C VAL A 487 3.36 -12.91 13.92
N PRO A 488 4.31 -11.95 13.90
CA PRO A 488 5.72 -12.26 13.75
C PRO A 488 6.26 -13.25 14.77
N LYS A 489 7.03 -14.24 14.28
CA LYS A 489 7.72 -15.25 15.10
C LYS A 489 9.23 -15.20 14.85
N PRO A 490 10.08 -15.58 15.81
CA PRO A 490 11.51 -15.77 15.57
C PRO A 490 11.75 -16.82 14.47
N LEU A 491 12.75 -16.56 13.61
CA LEU A 491 13.21 -17.49 12.58
C LEU A 491 14.69 -17.80 12.79
N LYS A 492 15.05 -19.08 12.80
CA LYS A 492 16.44 -19.50 12.93
C LYS A 492 17.19 -19.21 11.64
N VAL A 493 18.29 -18.49 11.75
CA VAL A 493 19.16 -18.13 10.63
C VAL A 493 20.59 -18.54 10.98
N THR A 494 21.32 -19.10 10.04
CA THR A 494 22.74 -19.41 10.20
C THR A 494 23.55 -18.53 9.25
N ALA A 495 24.60 -17.91 9.76
CA ALA A 495 25.51 -17.06 9.00
C ALA A 495 26.94 -17.60 9.17
N GLN A 496 27.51 -18.18 8.11
CA GLN A 496 28.84 -18.80 8.16
C GLN A 496 29.48 -18.86 6.76
N GLY A 497 30.77 -18.63 6.68
CA GLY A 497 31.56 -18.92 5.47
C GLY A 497 31.13 -18.16 4.21
N GLY A 498 30.68 -16.90 4.33
CA GLY A 498 30.18 -16.11 3.21
C GLY A 498 28.73 -16.43 2.80
N THR A 499 28.02 -17.23 3.59
CA THR A 499 26.68 -17.70 3.29
C THR A 499 25.72 -17.44 4.45
N VAL A 500 24.48 -17.09 4.12
CA VAL A 500 23.35 -17.02 5.05
C VAL A 500 22.36 -18.13 4.67
N THR A 501 22.03 -19.01 5.62
CA THR A 501 21.08 -20.12 5.40
C THR A 501 19.85 -19.99 6.29
N VAL A 502 18.70 -20.29 5.74
CA VAL A 502 17.42 -20.23 6.43
C VAL A 502 16.43 -21.22 5.82
N GLU A 503 15.62 -21.85 6.67
CA GLU A 503 14.49 -22.65 6.26
C GLU A 503 13.21 -21.79 6.28
N LEU A 504 12.61 -21.54 5.12
CA LEU A 504 11.38 -20.78 4.97
C LEU A 504 10.19 -21.74 4.96
N PRO A 505 9.29 -21.67 5.95
CA PRO A 505 8.09 -22.48 5.92
C PRO A 505 7.21 -22.15 4.72
N PRO A 506 6.24 -23.02 4.36
CA PRO A 506 5.25 -22.73 3.35
C PRO A 506 4.52 -21.42 3.64
N LEU A 507 4.12 -20.73 2.57
CA LEU A 507 3.31 -19.49 2.63
C LEU A 507 3.84 -18.50 3.67
N SER A 508 5.06 -18.01 3.49
CA SER A 508 5.72 -17.16 4.49
C SER A 508 6.39 -15.93 3.92
N VAL A 509 6.48 -14.91 4.76
CA VAL A 509 7.29 -13.71 4.57
C VAL A 509 8.31 -13.65 5.69
N ALA A 510 9.59 -13.49 5.36
CA ALA A 510 10.65 -13.40 6.34
C ALA A 510 11.52 -12.15 6.13
N THR A 511 11.99 -11.58 7.24
CA THR A 511 13.05 -10.56 7.24
C THR A 511 14.26 -11.07 7.98
N LEU A 512 15.44 -10.89 7.39
CA LEU A 512 16.72 -11.24 7.98
C LEU A 512 17.54 -9.96 8.15
N LEU A 513 18.09 -9.78 9.34
CA LEU A 513 19.03 -8.71 9.65
C LEU A 513 20.40 -9.34 9.83
N VAL A 514 21.31 -9.01 8.93
CA VAL A 514 22.66 -9.60 8.86
C VAL A 514 23.70 -8.53 9.15
N LYS A 515 24.61 -8.81 10.07
CA LYS A 515 25.81 -7.99 10.31
C LYS A 515 26.94 -8.49 9.42
N LEU A 516 27.58 -7.59 8.71
CA LEU A 516 28.75 -7.87 7.91
C LEU A 516 30.04 -7.61 8.68
N SER A 517 31.08 -8.38 8.40
CA SER A 517 32.41 -8.23 9.01
C SER A 517 33.13 -6.95 8.61
#